data_514461cb9821b4569282c7a452cb8dc8
#
_entry.id   514461cb9821b4569282c7a452cb8dc8
#
_cell.length_a   1.000
_cell.length_b   1.000
_cell.length_c   1.000
_cell.angle_alpha   90.00
_cell.angle_beta   90.00
_cell.angle_gamma   90.00
#
_symmetry.space_group_name_H-M   'P 1'
#
loop_
_entity.id
_entity.type
_entity.pdbx_description
1 polymer ?
#
loop_
_entity_poly.entity_id
_entity_poly.type
_entity_poly.pdbx_seq_one_letter_code
_entity_poly.pdbx_strand_id
1 'polypeptide(L)'
;MTSTKFIQNKTALITLIAACLVVLISLGVRQTFGLFFSDFKNDLDISLTESGLAVGLQMLMWGLSGPIFGAIADKYGGHKAIMLAFVFYILGIYFLYSGPNTGIFFQIDMGLLVGIGLGGTAISIPMSIVGKHFPLSNRTIAMSLVTAVGSFGYFISPMYTSYSLINNGWIHTLYIFTIFLAVSYTHLRAHETSID
;
A
#
# COMPACT_ATOMS: atom_id res chain seq x y z
N MET A 1 9.75 -7.43 -33.43
CA MET A 1 8.56 -6.55 -33.49
C MET A 1 8.54 -5.72 -32.22
N THR A 2 8.70 -4.65 -32.37
CA THR A 2 9.23 -3.37 -31.94
C THR A 2 8.73 -2.88 -30.58
N SER A 3 9.69 -2.71 -29.67
CA SER A 3 9.60 -2.05 -28.34
C SER A 3 8.92 -0.66 -28.37
N THR A 4 8.81 -0.05 -29.54
CA THR A 4 8.29 1.31 -29.76
C THR A 4 6.78 1.46 -29.59
N LYS A 5 5.98 0.41 -29.76
CA LYS A 5 4.52 0.47 -29.55
C LYS A 5 4.10 0.42 -28.06
N PHE A 6 5.00 0.05 -27.17
CA PHE A 6 4.74 -0.03 -25.74
C PHE A 6 4.47 1.36 -25.11
N ILE A 7 5.11 2.41 -25.63
CA ILE A 7 5.10 3.78 -25.07
C ILE A 7 4.08 4.71 -25.79
N GLN A 8 3.48 4.28 -26.89
CA GLN A 8 2.61 5.16 -27.70
C GLN A 8 1.23 5.47 -27.06
N ASN A 9 0.78 4.68 -26.10
CA ASN A 9 -0.47 4.97 -25.37
C ASN A 9 -0.13 5.66 -24.04
N LYS A 10 -0.22 6.98 -23.99
CA LYS A 10 0.08 7.80 -22.81
C LYS A 10 -0.75 7.33 -21.58
N THR A 11 -2.02 7.01 -21.77
CA THR A 11 -2.91 6.54 -20.70
C THR A 11 -2.40 5.22 -20.10
N ALA A 12 -2.03 4.23 -20.94
CA ALA A 12 -1.51 2.96 -20.46
C ALA A 12 -0.20 3.13 -19.68
N LEU A 13 0.71 4.00 -20.14
CA LEU A 13 1.97 4.30 -19.46
C LEU A 13 1.73 4.95 -18.08
N ILE A 14 0.86 5.96 -18.02
CA ILE A 14 0.54 6.64 -16.76
C ILE A 14 -0.13 5.66 -15.78
N THR A 15 -1.06 4.82 -16.26
CA THR A 15 -1.68 3.76 -15.45
C THR A 15 -0.64 2.78 -14.90
N LEU A 16 0.34 2.39 -15.70
CA LEU A 16 1.43 1.52 -15.26
C LEU A 16 2.27 2.17 -14.17
N ILE A 17 2.69 3.42 -14.36
CA ILE A 17 3.48 4.17 -13.39
C ILE A 17 2.69 4.33 -12.08
N ALA A 18 1.42 4.71 -12.16
CA ALA A 18 0.55 4.85 -10.99
C ALA A 18 0.40 3.52 -10.22
N ALA A 19 0.16 2.42 -10.94
CA ALA A 19 0.07 1.08 -10.34
C ALA A 19 1.39 0.66 -9.66
N CYS A 20 2.53 0.92 -10.31
CA CYS A 20 3.86 0.67 -9.74
C CYS A 20 4.09 1.46 -8.45
N LEU A 21 3.74 2.75 -8.41
CA LEU A 21 3.89 3.59 -7.23
C LEU A 21 2.99 3.13 -6.08
N VAL A 22 1.73 2.79 -6.37
CA VAL A 22 0.79 2.24 -5.38
C VAL A 22 1.37 1.00 -4.72
N VAL A 23 1.83 0.04 -5.52
CA VAL A 23 2.35 -1.24 -5.00
C VAL A 23 3.66 -1.03 -4.25
N LEU A 24 4.57 -0.21 -4.78
CA LEU A 24 5.85 0.12 -4.16
C LEU A 24 5.65 0.70 -2.75
N ILE A 25 4.78 1.71 -2.63
CA ILE A 25 4.55 2.40 -1.35
C ILE A 25 3.79 1.48 -0.39
N SER A 26 2.70 0.84 -0.84
CA SER A 26 1.88 -0.01 0.02
C SER A 26 2.65 -1.19 0.60
N LEU A 27 3.38 -1.91 -0.23
CA LEU A 27 4.18 -3.06 0.19
C LEU A 27 5.44 -2.62 0.94
N GLY A 28 6.05 -1.51 0.52
CA GLY A 28 7.21 -0.94 1.17
C GLY A 28 6.92 -0.55 2.62
N VAL A 29 5.87 0.24 2.87
CA VAL A 29 5.45 0.62 4.22
C VAL A 29 5.13 -0.61 5.06
N ARG A 30 4.35 -1.53 4.52
CA ARG A 30 4.00 -2.78 5.22
C ARG A 30 5.23 -3.57 5.68
N GLN A 31 6.27 -3.65 4.86
CA GLN A 31 7.47 -4.43 5.14
C GLN A 31 8.27 -3.90 6.34
N THR A 32 8.11 -2.62 6.67
CA THR A 32 8.91 -1.96 7.70
C THR A 32 8.35 -2.07 9.12
N PHE A 33 7.13 -2.56 9.30
CA PHE A 33 6.49 -2.58 10.62
C PHE A 33 7.31 -3.31 11.70
N GLY A 34 8.05 -4.36 11.33
CA GLY A 34 8.92 -5.06 12.28
C GLY A 34 10.03 -4.19 12.87
N LEU A 35 10.43 -3.11 12.20
CA LEU A 35 11.46 -2.19 12.68
C LEU A 35 10.96 -1.30 13.82
N PHE A 36 9.65 -1.10 13.94
CA PHE A 36 9.01 -0.28 14.97
C PHE A 36 8.74 -1.04 16.27
N PHE A 37 8.88 -2.37 16.30
CA PHE A 37 8.48 -3.17 17.48
C PHE A 37 9.21 -2.79 18.76
N SER A 38 10.47 -2.37 18.65
CA SER A 38 11.24 -1.88 19.81
C SER A 38 10.66 -0.59 20.35
N ASP A 39 10.32 0.35 19.46
CA ASP A 39 9.74 1.65 19.83
C ASP A 39 8.34 1.47 20.41
N PHE A 40 7.50 0.62 19.81
CA PHE A 40 6.17 0.30 20.33
C PHE A 40 6.21 -0.34 21.72
N LYS A 41 7.22 -1.19 21.98
CA LYS A 41 7.43 -1.75 23.31
C LYS A 41 7.85 -0.70 24.33
N ASN A 42 8.76 0.18 23.95
CA ASN A 42 9.35 1.15 24.89
C ASN A 42 8.42 2.32 25.18
N ASP A 43 7.72 2.83 24.18
CA ASP A 43 6.95 4.07 24.27
C ASP A 43 5.46 3.83 24.49
N LEU A 44 4.91 2.69 24.02
CA LEU A 44 3.49 2.35 24.08
C LEU A 44 3.19 1.19 25.02
N ASP A 45 4.21 0.56 25.61
CA ASP A 45 4.09 -0.67 26.42
C ASP A 45 3.42 -1.84 25.67
N ILE A 46 3.54 -1.85 24.33
CA ILE A 46 3.03 -2.92 23.47
C ILE A 46 4.08 -4.05 23.40
N SER A 47 3.72 -5.21 23.89
CA SER A 47 4.61 -6.37 23.89
C SER A 47 4.92 -6.87 22.48
N LEU A 48 6.05 -7.60 22.31
CA LEU A 48 6.38 -8.25 21.03
C LEU A 48 5.30 -9.26 20.59
N THR A 49 4.62 -9.89 21.56
CA THR A 49 3.50 -10.80 21.27
C THR A 49 2.32 -10.06 20.66
N GLU A 50 1.94 -8.92 21.22
CA GLU A 50 0.88 -8.06 20.68
C GLU A 50 1.23 -7.52 19.29
N SER A 51 2.48 -7.10 19.08
CA SER A 51 2.99 -6.68 17.78
C SER A 51 2.93 -7.82 16.75
N GLY A 52 3.31 -9.03 17.14
CA GLY A 52 3.21 -10.23 16.30
C GLY A 52 1.75 -10.60 15.97
N LEU A 53 0.85 -10.49 16.94
CA LEU A 53 -0.60 -10.70 16.73
C LEU A 53 -1.18 -9.67 15.76
N ALA A 54 -0.79 -8.40 15.88
CA ALA A 54 -1.23 -7.35 14.96
C ALA A 54 -0.79 -7.64 13.52
N VAL A 55 0.45 -8.11 13.31
CA VAL A 55 0.93 -8.53 11.97
C VAL A 55 0.18 -9.76 11.48
N GLY A 56 -0.11 -10.74 12.35
CA GLY A 56 -0.92 -11.90 12.01
C GLY A 56 -2.35 -11.51 11.57
N LEU A 57 -3.00 -10.64 12.35
CA LEU A 57 -4.30 -10.07 12.02
C LEU A 57 -4.27 -9.27 10.71
N GLN A 58 -3.22 -8.47 10.49
CA GLN A 58 -3.02 -7.73 9.26
C GLN A 58 -2.97 -8.65 8.03
N MET A 59 -2.24 -9.77 8.11
CA MET A 59 -2.18 -10.75 7.02
C MET A 59 -3.53 -11.42 6.76
N LEU A 60 -4.25 -11.76 7.84
CA LEU A 60 -5.59 -12.33 7.74
C LEU A 60 -6.55 -11.34 7.05
N MET A 61 -6.58 -10.09 7.52
CA MET A 61 -7.43 -9.05 6.94
C MET A 61 -7.05 -8.72 5.49
N TRP A 62 -5.77 -8.71 5.16
CA TRP A 62 -5.31 -8.58 3.77
C TRP A 62 -5.88 -9.69 2.87
N GLY A 63 -5.79 -10.93 3.31
CA GLY A 63 -6.36 -12.07 2.57
C GLY A 63 -7.88 -12.01 2.41
N LEU A 64 -8.60 -11.67 3.49
CA LEU A 64 -10.07 -11.61 3.50
C LEU A 64 -10.63 -10.40 2.72
N SER A 65 -9.96 -9.26 2.77
CA SER A 65 -10.42 -8.04 2.10
C SER A 65 -10.10 -8.02 0.61
N GLY A 66 -9.09 -8.77 0.15
CA GLY A 66 -8.72 -8.86 -1.27
C GLY A 66 -9.90 -9.20 -2.19
N PRO A 67 -10.64 -10.30 -1.99
CA PRO A 67 -11.84 -10.63 -2.77
C PRO A 67 -12.93 -9.56 -2.70
N ILE A 68 -13.10 -8.90 -1.54
CA ILE A 68 -14.09 -7.81 -1.36
C ILE A 68 -13.72 -6.63 -2.25
N PHE A 69 -12.46 -6.19 -2.20
CA PHE A 69 -11.98 -5.13 -3.08
C PHE A 69 -11.99 -5.53 -4.55
N GLY A 70 -11.77 -6.81 -4.87
CA GLY A 70 -11.96 -7.35 -6.21
C GLY A 70 -13.39 -7.14 -6.71
N ALA A 71 -14.39 -7.52 -5.93
CA ALA A 71 -15.80 -7.32 -6.27
C ALA A 71 -16.17 -5.82 -6.40
N ILE A 72 -15.61 -4.96 -5.54
CA ILE A 72 -15.77 -3.51 -5.65
C ILE A 72 -15.14 -2.99 -6.95
N ALA A 73 -13.95 -3.47 -7.30
CA ALA A 73 -13.24 -3.09 -8.51
C ALA A 73 -13.98 -3.52 -9.78
N ASP A 74 -14.62 -4.67 -9.77
CA ASP A 74 -15.42 -5.16 -10.91
C ASP A 74 -16.72 -4.36 -11.06
N LYS A 75 -17.35 -3.93 -9.97
CA LYS A 75 -18.62 -3.21 -10.01
C LYS A 75 -18.46 -1.70 -10.21
N TYR A 76 -17.48 -1.08 -9.56
CA TYR A 76 -17.35 0.38 -9.48
C TYR A 76 -16.07 0.91 -10.14
N GLY A 77 -15.20 0.02 -10.62
CA GLY A 77 -13.90 0.35 -11.21
C GLY A 77 -12.73 0.22 -10.23
N GLY A 78 -11.58 -0.20 -10.77
CA GLY A 78 -10.40 -0.51 -9.97
C GLY A 78 -9.83 0.72 -9.22
N HIS A 79 -9.88 1.90 -9.81
CA HIS A 79 -9.41 3.14 -9.18
C HIS A 79 -10.18 3.45 -7.89
N LYS A 80 -11.53 3.37 -7.92
CA LYS A 80 -12.37 3.59 -6.73
C LYS A 80 -12.11 2.57 -5.62
N ALA A 81 -11.88 1.31 -6.01
CA ALA A 81 -11.51 0.26 -5.06
C ALA A 81 -10.18 0.57 -4.37
N ILE A 82 -9.14 0.97 -5.12
CA ILE A 82 -7.84 1.35 -4.55
C ILE A 82 -7.97 2.59 -3.67
N MET A 83 -8.72 3.62 -4.10
CA MET A 83 -8.92 4.83 -3.28
C MET A 83 -9.59 4.49 -1.95
N LEU A 84 -10.63 3.66 -1.94
CA LEU A 84 -11.28 3.22 -0.70
C LEU A 84 -10.30 2.45 0.19
N ALA A 85 -9.48 1.57 -0.38
CA ALA A 85 -8.48 0.81 0.34
C ALA A 85 -7.40 1.72 0.96
N PHE A 86 -6.97 2.77 0.25
CA PHE A 86 -6.05 3.78 0.81
C PHE A 86 -6.64 4.51 2.01
N VAL A 87 -7.94 4.80 2.03
CA VAL A 87 -8.58 5.42 3.20
C VAL A 87 -8.39 4.56 4.44
N PHE A 88 -8.62 3.25 4.36
CA PHE A 88 -8.39 2.33 5.48
C PHE A 88 -6.91 2.28 5.87
N TYR A 89 -6.01 2.23 4.89
CA TYR A 89 -4.58 2.18 5.16
C TYR A 89 -4.09 3.45 5.85
N ILE A 90 -4.47 4.63 5.33
CA ILE A 90 -4.10 5.93 5.89
C ILE A 90 -4.65 6.08 7.31
N LEU A 91 -5.92 5.72 7.54
CA LEU A 91 -6.53 5.78 8.87
C LEU A 91 -5.81 4.87 9.86
N GLY A 92 -5.46 3.64 9.45
CA GLY A 92 -4.71 2.72 10.30
C GLY A 92 -3.35 3.29 10.74
N ILE A 93 -2.55 3.81 9.79
CA ILE A 93 -1.27 4.45 10.11
C ILE A 93 -1.47 5.71 10.95
N TYR A 94 -2.47 6.54 10.62
CA TYR A 94 -2.76 7.78 11.34
C TYR A 94 -3.11 7.51 12.81
N PHE A 95 -4.04 6.60 13.08
CA PHE A 95 -4.44 6.27 14.45
C PHE A 95 -3.33 5.59 15.23
N LEU A 96 -2.44 4.85 14.58
CA LEU A 96 -1.30 4.20 15.22
C LEU A 96 -0.36 5.18 15.93
N TYR A 97 -0.22 6.43 15.46
CA TYR A 97 0.61 7.44 16.12
C TYR A 97 -0.18 8.56 16.79
N SER A 98 -1.47 8.72 16.54
CA SER A 98 -2.30 9.80 17.09
C SER A 98 -3.41 9.33 18.01
N GLY A 99 -3.73 8.03 17.99
CA GLY A 99 -4.82 7.43 18.74
C GLY A 99 -4.45 6.96 20.15
N PRO A 100 -5.42 6.43 20.90
CA PRO A 100 -5.16 5.80 22.20
C PRO A 100 -4.38 4.50 21.99
N ASN A 101 -3.14 4.47 22.48
CA ASN A 101 -2.21 3.36 22.29
C ASN A 101 -2.41 2.25 23.32
N THR A 102 -3.61 1.68 23.39
CA THR A 102 -3.86 0.47 24.17
C THR A 102 -3.84 -0.76 23.28
N GLY A 103 -3.55 -1.95 23.83
CA GLY A 103 -3.39 -3.17 23.06
C GLY A 103 -4.51 -3.46 22.06
N ILE A 104 -5.78 -3.19 22.41
CA ILE A 104 -6.92 -3.40 21.50
C ILE A 104 -6.94 -2.40 20.34
N PHE A 105 -6.67 -1.13 20.59
CA PHE A 105 -6.61 -0.11 19.53
C PHE A 105 -5.44 -0.36 18.59
N PHE A 106 -4.29 -0.76 19.13
CA PHE A 106 -3.15 -1.18 18.31
C PHE A 106 -3.49 -2.32 17.34
N GLN A 107 -4.27 -3.33 17.80
CA GLN A 107 -4.75 -4.41 16.94
C GLN A 107 -5.71 -3.92 15.85
N ILE A 108 -6.57 -2.96 16.18
CA ILE A 108 -7.49 -2.34 15.21
C ILE A 108 -6.70 -1.55 14.17
N ASP A 109 -5.78 -0.71 14.60
CA ASP A 109 -5.06 0.23 13.74
C ASP A 109 -4.08 -0.49 12.82
N MET A 110 -3.13 -1.23 13.41
CA MET A 110 -2.09 -1.93 12.66
C MET A 110 -2.59 -3.24 12.04
N GLY A 111 -3.45 -3.98 12.72
CA GLY A 111 -3.95 -5.27 12.27
C GLY A 111 -5.12 -5.14 11.30
N LEU A 112 -6.24 -4.58 11.77
CA LEU A 112 -7.49 -4.55 11.02
C LEU A 112 -7.44 -3.51 9.88
N LEU A 113 -7.23 -2.23 10.20
CA LEU A 113 -7.35 -1.14 9.22
C LEU A 113 -6.26 -1.21 8.15
N VAL A 114 -5.00 -1.37 8.55
CA VAL A 114 -3.90 -1.53 7.58
C VAL A 114 -4.07 -2.81 6.77
N GLY A 115 -4.49 -3.92 7.39
CA GLY A 115 -4.75 -5.18 6.69
C GLY A 115 -5.84 -5.06 5.63
N ILE A 116 -6.97 -4.41 5.96
CA ILE A 116 -8.03 -4.11 4.99
C ILE A 116 -7.49 -3.25 3.85
N GLY A 117 -6.74 -2.18 4.16
CA GLY A 117 -6.14 -1.31 3.15
C GLY A 117 -5.23 -2.04 2.17
N LEU A 118 -4.41 -2.98 2.66
CA LEU A 118 -3.54 -3.82 1.83
C LEU A 118 -4.33 -4.69 0.84
N GLY A 119 -5.53 -5.15 1.19
CA GLY A 119 -6.35 -5.96 0.30
C GLY A 119 -6.68 -5.31 -1.05
N GLY A 120 -6.80 -3.98 -1.08
CA GLY A 120 -7.06 -3.24 -2.32
C GLY A 120 -5.83 -2.57 -2.93
N THR A 121 -4.76 -2.31 -2.13
CA THR A 121 -3.59 -1.53 -2.61
C THR A 121 -2.38 -2.39 -2.96
N ALA A 122 -2.28 -3.63 -2.46
CA ALA A 122 -1.07 -4.44 -2.60
C ALA A 122 -0.74 -4.79 -4.07
N ILE A 123 -1.23 -5.91 -4.60
CA ILE A 123 -0.84 -6.37 -5.94
C ILE A 123 -2.05 -6.58 -6.85
N SER A 124 -3.09 -7.26 -6.35
CA SER A 124 -4.16 -7.82 -7.18
C SER A 124 -4.92 -6.77 -7.99
N ILE A 125 -5.37 -5.69 -7.35
CA ILE A 125 -6.15 -4.65 -8.03
C ILE A 125 -5.28 -3.81 -8.97
N PRO A 126 -4.11 -3.29 -8.55
CA PRO A 126 -3.20 -2.57 -9.46
C PRO A 126 -2.81 -3.40 -10.70
N MET A 127 -2.49 -4.69 -10.52
CA MET A 127 -2.21 -5.59 -11.65
C MET A 127 -3.41 -5.76 -12.58
N SER A 128 -4.61 -5.91 -12.04
CA SER A 128 -5.84 -6.05 -12.83
C SER A 128 -6.08 -4.81 -13.70
N ILE A 129 -5.90 -3.61 -13.14
CA ILE A 129 -6.04 -2.36 -13.89
C ILE A 129 -5.04 -2.31 -15.05
N VAL A 130 -3.76 -2.57 -14.77
CA VAL A 130 -2.71 -2.61 -15.80
C VAL A 130 -3.04 -3.66 -16.87
N GLY A 131 -3.48 -4.84 -16.46
CA GLY A 131 -3.87 -5.92 -17.38
C GLY A 131 -5.02 -5.56 -18.33
N LYS A 132 -5.91 -4.64 -17.94
CA LYS A 132 -7.00 -4.14 -18.79
C LYS A 132 -6.55 -3.09 -19.81
N HIS A 133 -5.47 -2.33 -19.53
CA HIS A 133 -4.98 -1.24 -20.36
C HIS A 133 -3.90 -1.65 -21.38
N PHE A 134 -3.34 -2.86 -21.25
CA PHE A 134 -2.29 -3.34 -22.14
C PHE A 134 -2.78 -4.44 -23.07
N PRO A 135 -2.37 -4.44 -24.37
CA PRO A 135 -2.68 -5.50 -25.32
C PRO A 135 -2.04 -6.83 -24.87
N LEU A 136 -2.63 -7.96 -25.30
CA LEU A 136 -2.18 -9.30 -24.89
C LEU A 136 -0.69 -9.54 -25.11
N SER A 137 -0.10 -8.97 -26.17
CA SER A 137 1.33 -9.09 -26.48
C SER A 137 2.27 -8.52 -25.40
N ASN A 138 1.84 -7.48 -24.66
CA ASN A 138 2.66 -6.75 -23.72
C ASN A 138 2.11 -6.81 -22.26
N ARG A 139 0.94 -7.40 -22.08
CA ARG A 139 0.24 -7.49 -20.78
C ARG A 139 1.10 -8.12 -19.70
N THR A 140 1.70 -9.28 -20.00
CA THR A 140 2.53 -10.02 -19.05
C THR A 140 3.73 -9.18 -18.59
N ILE A 141 4.41 -8.48 -19.51
CA ILE A 141 5.55 -7.64 -19.19
C ILE A 141 5.10 -6.47 -18.30
N ALA A 142 3.99 -5.80 -18.63
CA ALA A 142 3.47 -4.70 -17.83
C ALA A 142 3.09 -5.14 -16.41
N MET A 143 2.40 -6.27 -16.26
CA MET A 143 2.04 -6.83 -14.95
C MET A 143 3.28 -7.27 -14.15
N SER A 144 4.27 -7.89 -14.80
CA SER A 144 5.53 -8.26 -14.14
C SER A 144 6.31 -7.04 -13.64
N LEU A 145 6.24 -5.91 -14.36
CA LEU A 145 6.89 -4.67 -13.94
C LEU A 145 6.26 -4.12 -12.65
N VAL A 146 4.94 -4.19 -12.50
CA VAL A 146 4.26 -3.81 -11.24
C VAL A 146 4.78 -4.63 -10.08
N THR A 147 4.91 -5.94 -10.25
CA THR A 147 5.41 -6.83 -9.20
C THR A 147 6.89 -6.56 -8.90
N ALA A 148 7.71 -6.35 -9.93
CA ALA A 148 9.15 -6.06 -9.76
C ALA A 148 9.37 -4.75 -9.00
N VAL A 149 8.63 -3.68 -9.35
CA VAL A 149 8.70 -2.40 -8.63
C VAL A 149 8.19 -2.53 -7.20
N GLY A 150 7.13 -3.31 -6.95
CA GLY A 150 6.66 -3.62 -5.61
C GLY A 150 7.75 -4.33 -4.77
N SER A 151 8.45 -5.29 -5.36
CA SER A 151 9.58 -5.97 -4.71
C SER A 151 10.74 -5.02 -4.39
N PHE A 152 10.98 -4.01 -5.24
CA PHE A 152 11.95 -2.95 -4.96
C PHE A 152 11.53 -2.11 -3.74
N GLY A 153 10.22 -1.91 -3.53
CA GLY A 153 9.69 -1.28 -2.31
C GLY A 153 10.09 -2.04 -1.03
N TYR A 154 10.08 -3.37 -1.06
CA TYR A 154 10.57 -4.19 0.07
C TYR A 154 12.04 -3.96 0.41
N PHE A 155 12.84 -3.60 -0.57
CA PHE A 155 14.27 -3.33 -0.39
C PHE A 155 14.52 -1.91 0.11
N ILE A 156 13.94 -0.89 -0.55
CA ILE A 156 14.27 0.50 -0.27
C ILE A 156 13.62 1.04 1.01
N SER A 157 12.38 0.59 1.31
CA SER A 157 11.64 1.12 2.46
C SER A 157 12.29 0.82 3.81
N PRO A 158 12.82 -0.38 4.10
CA PRO A 158 13.53 -0.63 5.35
C PRO A 158 14.79 0.24 5.53
N MET A 159 15.51 0.55 4.45
CA MET A 159 16.68 1.44 4.50
C MET A 159 16.28 2.84 4.92
N TYR A 160 15.26 3.41 4.26
CA TYR A 160 14.71 4.71 4.63
C TYR A 160 14.16 4.70 6.06
N THR A 161 13.39 3.68 6.43
CA THR A 161 12.78 3.57 7.75
C THR A 161 13.81 3.50 8.85
N SER A 162 14.84 2.67 8.71
CA SER A 162 15.93 2.57 9.70
C SER A 162 16.62 3.92 9.88
N TYR A 163 16.92 4.62 8.80
CA TYR A 163 17.51 5.96 8.86
C TYR A 163 16.56 6.96 9.56
N SER A 164 15.28 6.94 9.22
CA SER A 164 14.30 7.87 9.79
C SER A 164 14.03 7.60 11.27
N LEU A 165 13.95 6.33 11.69
CA LEU A 165 13.77 5.93 13.08
C LEU A 165 14.93 6.48 13.97
N ILE A 166 16.18 6.32 13.51
CA ILE A 166 17.36 6.77 14.26
C ILE A 166 17.40 8.30 14.39
N ASN A 167 17.06 9.03 13.33
CA ASN A 167 17.23 10.50 13.29
C ASN A 167 16.00 11.28 13.72
N ASN A 168 14.79 10.76 13.52
CA ASN A 168 13.54 11.51 13.68
C ASN A 168 12.53 10.80 14.61
N GLY A 169 12.76 9.54 14.97
CA GLY A 169 11.86 8.74 15.78
C GLY A 169 10.67 8.14 15.00
N TRP A 170 9.93 7.25 15.67
CA TRP A 170 8.90 6.44 15.06
C TRP A 170 7.63 7.24 14.68
N ILE A 171 7.21 8.20 15.49
CA ILE A 171 6.03 9.04 15.22
C ILE A 171 6.22 9.82 13.91
N HIS A 172 7.38 10.48 13.76
CA HIS A 172 7.71 11.22 12.55
C HIS A 172 7.79 10.30 11.32
N THR A 173 8.34 9.11 11.48
CA THR A 173 8.44 8.13 10.40
C THR A 173 7.06 7.67 9.92
N LEU A 174 6.12 7.37 10.83
CA LEU A 174 4.74 7.04 10.49
C LEU A 174 3.98 8.22 9.87
N TYR A 175 4.24 9.45 10.35
CA TYR A 175 3.68 10.65 9.74
C TYR A 175 4.10 10.80 8.27
N ILE A 176 5.37 10.59 7.95
CA ILE A 176 5.86 10.60 6.57
C ILE A 176 5.22 9.49 5.73
N PHE A 177 5.02 8.29 6.28
CA PHE A 177 4.29 7.21 5.58
C PHE A 177 2.85 7.60 5.28
N THR A 178 2.17 8.28 6.20
CA THR A 178 0.82 8.82 5.96
C THR A 178 0.82 9.79 4.78
N ILE A 179 1.83 10.66 4.68
CA ILE A 179 1.98 11.58 3.54
C ILE A 179 2.21 10.81 2.24
N PHE A 180 3.10 9.81 2.21
CA PHE A 180 3.34 9.01 1.00
C PHE A 180 2.08 8.29 0.51
N LEU A 181 1.31 7.72 1.43
CA LEU A 181 0.04 7.08 1.11
C LEU A 181 -1.00 8.09 0.61
N ALA A 182 -1.08 9.28 1.23
CA ALA A 182 -1.99 10.35 0.82
C ALA A 182 -1.61 10.93 -0.55
N VAL A 183 -0.33 11.10 -0.85
CA VAL A 183 0.14 11.53 -2.17
C VAL A 183 -0.21 10.48 -3.23
N SER A 184 -0.03 9.19 -2.95
CA SER A 184 -0.43 8.12 -3.85
C SER A 184 -1.93 8.11 -4.12
N TYR A 185 -2.75 8.36 -3.10
CA TYR A 185 -4.19 8.53 -3.22
C TYR A 185 -4.57 9.72 -4.13
N THR A 186 -3.94 10.89 -3.94
CA THR A 186 -4.24 12.10 -4.73
C THR A 186 -3.82 11.95 -6.18
N HIS A 187 -2.70 11.29 -6.46
CA HIS A 187 -2.26 10.98 -7.83
C HIS A 187 -3.27 10.09 -8.57
N LEU A 188 -3.81 9.08 -7.90
CA LEU A 188 -4.85 8.21 -8.48
C LEU A 188 -6.13 8.99 -8.77
N ARG A 189 -6.58 9.86 -7.87
CA ARG A 189 -7.78 10.68 -8.04
C ARG A 189 -7.64 11.67 -9.21
N ALA A 190 -6.51 12.35 -9.32
CA ALA A 190 -6.25 13.28 -10.42
C ALA A 190 -6.28 12.58 -11.78
N HIS A 191 -5.88 11.30 -11.82
CA HIS A 191 -5.90 10.52 -13.05
C HIS A 191 -7.31 10.08 -13.46
N GLU A 192 -8.19 9.75 -12.50
CA GLU A 192 -9.59 9.39 -12.78
C GLU A 192 -10.32 10.56 -13.44
N THR A 193 -10.17 11.79 -12.90
CA THR A 193 -10.82 13.00 -13.43
C THR A 193 -10.29 13.48 -14.78
N SER A 194 -9.18 12.95 -15.27
CA SER A 194 -8.60 13.28 -16.60
C SER A 194 -9.01 12.31 -17.71
N ILE A 195 -9.71 11.22 -17.36
CA ILE A 195 -10.16 10.17 -18.29
C ILE A 195 -11.68 10.28 -18.56
N ASP A 196 -12.45 10.91 -17.65
CA ASP A 196 -13.86 11.29 -17.83
C ASP A 196 -13.98 12.63 -18.58
#